data_d35ce10a95b0624d6a4a6bafa551bf9a
#
_entry.id   d35ce10a95b0624d6a4a6bafa551bf9a
#
_cell.length_a   1.000
_cell.length_b   1.000
_cell.length_c   1.000
_cell.angle_alpha   90.00
_cell.angle_beta   90.00
_cell.angle_gamma   90.00
#
_symmetry.space_group_name_H-M   'P 1'
#
loop_
_entity.id
_entity.type
_entity.pdbx_description
1 polymer ?
#
loop_
_entity_poly.entity_id
_entity_poly.type
_entity_poly.pdbx_seq_one_letter_code
_entity_poly.pdbx_strand_id
1 'polypeptide(L)'
;GLRVVVHDGDIKSGGERCDDALYEDRLAVFQASHTPFVFVPGDNDWTDCQRKSNGAYEPLERLARLREVFFARPGQTLGRYPLAVDSQAGDAAFGAYREHLRWQIGPVLFVTLNVPGGGNNIGRQPQASAEFASRSAALRAWIGAAFSRARAQKLEGVVLIQQANPDLE
;
A
#
# COMPACT_ATOMS: atom_id res chain seq x y z
N GLY A 1 -6.49 12.35 -21.08
CA GLY A 1 -7.34 11.70 -20.06
C GLY A 1 -6.48 11.24 -18.87
N LEU A 2 -7.14 10.86 -17.77
CA LEU A 2 -6.46 10.29 -16.59
C LEU A 2 -5.72 9.00 -16.97
N ARG A 3 -4.49 8.86 -16.46
CA ARG A 3 -3.65 7.69 -16.72
C ARG A 3 -3.75 6.66 -15.60
N VAL A 4 -3.84 7.12 -14.36
CA VAL A 4 -3.94 6.31 -13.14
C VAL A 4 -4.72 7.11 -12.10
N VAL A 5 -5.53 6.45 -11.32
CA VAL A 5 -6.13 6.97 -10.08
C VAL A 5 -5.38 6.34 -8.91
N VAL A 6 -5.04 7.13 -7.92
CA VAL A 6 -4.41 6.65 -6.69
C VAL A 6 -5.31 7.00 -5.50
N HIS A 7 -5.59 6.01 -4.66
CA HIS A 7 -6.21 6.17 -3.35
C HIS A 7 -5.14 5.92 -2.31
N ASP A 8 -4.78 6.94 -1.57
CA ASP A 8 -3.66 6.93 -0.63
C ASP A 8 -4.05 6.58 0.81
N GLY A 9 -4.93 5.60 0.94
CA GLY A 9 -5.31 5.02 2.22
C GLY A 9 -6.64 5.53 2.77
N ASP A 10 -7.03 4.95 3.91
CA ASP A 10 -8.27 5.26 4.63
C ASP A 10 -9.54 5.00 3.81
N ILE A 11 -9.70 3.76 3.33
CA ILE A 11 -10.89 3.29 2.59
C ILE A 11 -12.15 3.29 3.44
N LYS A 12 -11.99 3.53 4.74
CA LYS A 12 -13.07 3.66 5.71
C LYS A 12 -12.77 4.77 6.70
N SER A 13 -13.79 5.24 7.41
CA SER A 13 -13.62 6.19 8.50
C SER A 13 -12.96 5.53 9.72
N GLY A 14 -12.37 6.34 10.60
CA GLY A 14 -11.73 5.87 11.84
C GLY A 14 -12.67 5.16 12.82
N GLY A 15 -14.00 5.22 12.63
CA GLY A 15 -15.02 4.59 13.47
C GLY A 15 -15.74 3.39 12.84
N GLU A 16 -15.54 3.12 11.55
CA GLU A 16 -16.13 1.97 10.88
C GLU A 16 -15.39 0.68 11.21
N ARG A 17 -16.11 -0.45 11.18
CA ARG A 17 -15.56 -1.77 11.44
C ARG A 17 -14.69 -2.22 10.26
N CYS A 18 -13.63 -2.96 10.57
CA CYS A 18 -12.74 -3.57 9.57
C CYS A 18 -13.24 -4.96 9.13
N ASP A 19 -14.53 -5.11 8.89
CA ASP A 19 -15.12 -6.39 8.49
C ASP A 19 -14.71 -6.77 7.06
N ASP A 20 -14.67 -8.05 6.75
CA ASP A 20 -14.37 -8.56 5.42
C ASP A 20 -15.33 -8.01 4.36
N ALA A 21 -16.62 -7.90 4.71
CA ALA A 21 -17.63 -7.35 3.81
C ALA A 21 -17.31 -5.90 3.39
N LEU A 22 -16.73 -5.08 4.29
CA LEU A 22 -16.28 -3.73 3.94
C LEU A 22 -15.14 -3.77 2.92
N TYR A 23 -14.14 -4.64 3.09
CA TYR A 23 -13.05 -4.77 2.14
C TYR A 23 -13.55 -5.22 0.76
N GLU A 24 -14.47 -6.18 0.73
CA GLU A 24 -15.07 -6.68 -0.51
C GLU A 24 -15.89 -5.60 -1.24
N ASP A 25 -16.66 -4.79 -0.49
CA ASP A 25 -17.41 -3.65 -1.03
C ASP A 25 -16.45 -2.60 -1.64
N ARG A 26 -15.41 -2.23 -0.91
CA ARG A 26 -14.41 -1.27 -1.42
C ARG A 26 -13.65 -1.81 -2.63
N LEU A 27 -13.30 -3.09 -2.63
CA LEU A 27 -12.71 -3.73 -3.81
C LEU A 27 -13.64 -3.64 -5.02
N ALA A 28 -14.94 -3.91 -4.84
CA ALA A 28 -15.91 -3.81 -5.93
C ALA A 28 -15.97 -2.41 -6.52
N VAL A 29 -15.94 -1.36 -5.67
CA VAL A 29 -15.87 0.04 -6.11
C VAL A 29 -14.59 0.31 -6.91
N PHE A 30 -13.43 -0.12 -6.42
CA PHE A 30 -12.14 0.08 -7.10
C PHE A 30 -12.08 -0.66 -8.44
N GLN A 31 -12.61 -1.89 -8.49
CA GLN A 31 -12.67 -2.69 -9.71
C GLN A 31 -13.65 -2.11 -10.76
N ALA A 32 -14.63 -1.31 -10.35
CA ALA A 32 -15.53 -0.64 -11.26
C ALA A 32 -14.88 0.54 -12.02
N SER A 33 -13.72 1.00 -11.58
CA SER A 33 -13.00 2.12 -12.22
C SER A 33 -12.63 1.80 -13.68
N HIS A 34 -12.91 2.72 -14.58
CA HIS A 34 -12.49 2.65 -15.99
C HIS A 34 -11.02 3.09 -16.19
N THR A 35 -10.41 3.68 -15.18
CA THR A 35 -9.00 4.05 -15.16
C THR A 35 -8.25 3.08 -14.26
N PRO A 36 -7.01 2.66 -14.59
CA PRO A 36 -6.17 1.88 -13.69
C PRO A 36 -6.17 2.48 -12.28
N PHE A 37 -6.42 1.66 -11.27
CA PHE A 37 -6.64 2.13 -9.91
C PHE A 37 -5.60 1.53 -8.97
N VAL A 38 -4.84 2.38 -8.30
CA VAL A 38 -3.83 2.01 -7.31
C VAL A 38 -4.37 2.32 -5.91
N PHE A 39 -4.23 1.37 -5.01
CA PHE A 39 -4.54 1.52 -3.60
C PHE A 39 -3.27 1.48 -2.77
N VAL A 40 -3.14 2.40 -1.82
CA VAL A 40 -2.06 2.45 -0.82
C VAL A 40 -2.72 2.28 0.55
N PRO A 41 -2.30 1.33 1.40
CA PRO A 41 -2.92 1.14 2.71
C PRO A 41 -2.68 2.30 3.68
N GLY A 42 -3.74 2.74 4.37
CA GLY A 42 -3.68 3.69 5.48
C GLY A 42 -3.83 3.02 6.85
N ASP A 43 -3.80 3.81 7.93
CA ASP A 43 -3.90 3.28 9.30
C ASP A 43 -5.31 2.81 9.63
N ASN A 44 -6.35 3.47 9.13
CA ASN A 44 -7.73 3.03 9.32
C ASN A 44 -8.01 1.67 8.66
N ASP A 45 -7.18 1.27 7.70
CA ASP A 45 -7.40 0.08 6.89
C ASP A 45 -6.90 -1.19 7.58
N TRP A 46 -5.98 -1.08 8.55
CA TRP A 46 -5.44 -2.23 9.25
C TRP A 46 -4.92 -1.96 10.67
N THR A 47 -4.04 -0.95 10.90
CA THR A 47 -3.43 -0.76 12.23
C THR A 47 -4.45 -0.37 13.30
N ASP A 48 -5.47 0.41 12.93
CA ASP A 48 -6.51 0.89 13.84
C ASP A 48 -7.65 -0.08 14.03
N CYS A 49 -7.67 -1.19 13.31
CA CYS A 49 -8.70 -2.22 13.42
C CYS A 49 -8.78 -2.88 14.81
N GLN A 50 -7.73 -2.74 15.63
CA GLN A 50 -7.71 -3.17 17.04
C GLN A 50 -8.66 -2.37 17.94
N ARG A 51 -9.09 -1.17 17.55
CA ARG A 51 -10.03 -0.36 18.33
C ARG A 51 -11.36 -1.09 18.46
N LYS A 52 -12.00 -1.00 19.66
CA LYS A 52 -13.32 -1.63 19.89
C LYS A 52 -14.37 -1.18 18.88
N SER A 53 -14.40 0.13 18.55
CA SER A 53 -15.28 0.68 17.52
C SER A 53 -15.06 0.03 16.15
N ASN A 54 -13.84 -0.38 15.84
CA ASN A 54 -13.46 -0.94 14.56
C ASN A 54 -13.58 -2.48 14.51
N GLY A 55 -14.07 -3.11 15.57
CA GLY A 55 -14.31 -4.54 15.65
C GLY A 55 -13.30 -5.32 16.49
N ALA A 56 -12.29 -4.64 17.06
CA ALA A 56 -11.23 -5.24 17.89
C ALA A 56 -10.48 -6.38 17.19
N TYR A 57 -10.22 -6.21 15.90
CA TYR A 57 -9.45 -7.16 15.09
C TYR A 57 -7.95 -7.07 15.38
N GLU A 58 -7.24 -8.17 15.14
CA GLU A 58 -5.79 -8.18 15.21
C GLU A 58 -5.20 -7.48 13.96
N PRO A 59 -4.35 -6.43 14.11
CA PRO A 59 -3.88 -5.63 12.98
C PRO A 59 -3.13 -6.41 11.91
N LEU A 60 -2.28 -7.38 12.28
CA LEU A 60 -1.49 -8.12 11.32
C LEU A 60 -2.35 -9.12 10.54
N GLU A 61 -3.40 -9.65 11.17
CA GLU A 61 -4.42 -10.45 10.50
C GLU A 61 -5.15 -9.59 9.46
N ARG A 62 -5.56 -8.36 9.83
CA ARG A 62 -6.19 -7.43 8.89
C ARG A 62 -5.27 -7.03 7.75
N LEU A 63 -3.99 -6.81 8.01
CA LEU A 63 -3.01 -6.56 6.95
C LEU A 63 -2.88 -7.75 6.00
N ALA A 64 -2.86 -8.98 6.53
CA ALA A 64 -2.84 -10.19 5.70
C ALA A 64 -4.09 -10.26 4.82
N ARG A 65 -5.28 -10.06 5.41
CA ARG A 65 -6.55 -10.06 4.69
C ARG A 65 -6.63 -8.96 3.64
N LEU A 66 -6.18 -7.73 3.97
CA LEU A 66 -6.09 -6.62 3.02
C LEU A 66 -5.23 -6.99 1.80
N ARG A 67 -4.09 -7.64 2.03
CA ARG A 67 -3.21 -8.12 0.96
C ARG A 67 -3.88 -9.18 0.09
N GLU A 68 -4.65 -10.08 0.68
CA GLU A 68 -5.41 -11.10 -0.08
C GLU A 68 -6.49 -10.47 -0.96
N VAL A 69 -7.19 -9.46 -0.45
CA VAL A 69 -8.31 -8.82 -1.13
C VAL A 69 -7.82 -7.88 -2.24
N PHE A 70 -6.99 -6.90 -1.89
CA PHE A 70 -6.64 -5.81 -2.82
C PHE A 70 -5.41 -6.11 -3.68
N PHE A 71 -4.55 -7.01 -3.25
CA PHE A 71 -3.30 -7.36 -3.94
C PHE A 71 -3.23 -8.85 -4.32
N ALA A 72 -4.38 -9.45 -4.61
CA ALA A 72 -4.50 -10.86 -5.02
C ALA A 72 -3.73 -11.16 -6.31
N ARG A 73 -3.55 -10.18 -7.17
CA ARG A 73 -2.83 -10.28 -8.45
C ARG A 73 -1.63 -9.33 -8.45
N PRO A 74 -0.50 -9.73 -7.86
CA PRO A 74 0.71 -8.91 -7.88
C PRO A 74 1.13 -8.58 -9.32
N GLY A 75 1.64 -7.36 -9.53
CA GLY A 75 2.08 -6.92 -10.86
C GLY A 75 0.97 -6.27 -11.71
N GLN A 76 -0.22 -6.08 -11.15
CA GLN A 76 -1.33 -5.37 -11.80
C GLN A 76 -1.98 -4.37 -10.85
N THR A 77 -2.48 -3.26 -11.41
CA THR A 77 -3.38 -2.37 -10.68
C THR A 77 -4.78 -2.97 -10.57
N LEU A 78 -5.63 -2.36 -9.75
CA LEU A 78 -7.07 -2.57 -9.77
C LEU A 78 -7.71 -1.83 -10.95
N GLY A 79 -9.03 -1.98 -11.11
CA GLY A 79 -9.81 -1.38 -12.17
C GLY A 79 -10.13 -2.35 -13.31
N ARG A 80 -11.11 -1.95 -14.15
CA ARG A 80 -11.53 -2.78 -15.30
C ARG A 80 -10.44 -2.99 -16.35
N TYR A 81 -9.54 -2.02 -16.46
CA TYR A 81 -8.44 -2.03 -17.42
C TYR A 81 -7.12 -1.88 -16.65
N PRO A 82 -6.65 -2.95 -16.00
CA PRO A 82 -5.49 -2.88 -15.15
C PRO A 82 -4.22 -2.53 -15.95
N LEU A 83 -3.36 -1.73 -15.33
CA LEU A 83 -2.03 -1.44 -15.81
C LEU A 83 -1.05 -2.47 -15.24
N ALA A 84 -0.14 -2.96 -16.06
CA ALA A 84 0.98 -3.76 -15.59
C ALA A 84 1.95 -2.86 -14.80
N VAL A 85 2.31 -3.31 -13.60
CA VAL A 85 3.20 -2.59 -12.67
C VAL A 85 4.21 -3.54 -12.06
N ASP A 86 5.35 -3.05 -11.61
CA ASP A 86 6.21 -3.86 -10.73
C ASP A 86 5.57 -3.97 -9.35
N SER A 87 5.67 -5.13 -8.73
CA SER A 87 5.31 -5.36 -7.33
C SER A 87 6.50 -5.95 -6.58
N GLN A 88 6.67 -5.56 -5.33
CA GLN A 88 7.70 -6.14 -4.47
C GLN A 88 7.43 -7.63 -4.18
N ALA A 89 6.25 -8.15 -4.51
CA ALA A 89 5.98 -9.58 -4.50
C ALA A 89 6.96 -10.42 -5.33
N GLY A 90 7.62 -9.81 -6.34
CA GLY A 90 8.68 -10.45 -7.14
C GLY A 90 10.05 -10.48 -6.46
N ASP A 91 10.22 -9.85 -5.29
CA ASP A 91 11.48 -9.83 -4.56
C ASP A 91 11.64 -11.11 -3.71
N ALA A 92 12.77 -11.81 -3.87
CA ALA A 92 13.02 -13.06 -3.16
C ALA A 92 13.07 -12.89 -1.62
N ALA A 93 13.54 -11.72 -1.15
CA ALA A 93 13.65 -11.44 0.28
C ALA A 93 12.38 -10.77 0.86
N PHE A 94 11.64 -10.04 0.04
CA PHE A 94 10.55 -9.16 0.48
C PHE A 94 9.22 -9.44 -0.24
N GLY A 95 9.02 -10.62 -0.78
CA GLY A 95 7.83 -11.00 -1.55
C GLY A 95 6.49 -10.94 -0.78
N ALA A 96 6.52 -10.82 0.54
CA ALA A 96 5.33 -10.62 1.36
C ALA A 96 4.69 -9.23 1.20
N TYR A 97 5.48 -8.23 0.73
CA TYR A 97 5.05 -6.82 0.63
C TYR A 97 4.48 -6.51 -0.75
N ARG A 98 3.45 -7.25 -1.15
CA ARG A 98 2.82 -7.16 -2.48
C ARG A 98 2.12 -5.84 -2.75
N GLU A 99 1.81 -5.06 -1.71
CA GLU A 99 1.23 -3.71 -1.77
C GLU A 99 2.21 -2.63 -2.19
N HIS A 100 3.50 -2.90 -2.19
CA HIS A 100 4.49 -1.98 -2.73
C HIS A 100 4.54 -2.14 -4.24
N LEU A 101 4.04 -1.13 -4.95
CA LEU A 101 3.95 -1.10 -6.41
C LEU A 101 4.86 -0.02 -6.99
N ARG A 102 5.23 -0.19 -8.26
CA ARG A 102 6.03 0.78 -8.98
C ARG A 102 5.67 0.77 -10.47
N TRP A 103 5.44 1.95 -11.02
CA TRP A 103 5.16 2.12 -12.46
C TRP A 103 5.76 3.42 -12.96
N GLN A 104 5.84 3.56 -14.29
CA GLN A 104 6.41 4.74 -14.94
C GLN A 104 5.39 5.38 -15.87
N ILE A 105 5.30 6.70 -15.84
CA ILE A 105 4.56 7.50 -16.81
C ILE A 105 5.49 8.59 -17.36
N GLY A 106 5.81 8.51 -18.65
CA GLY A 106 6.78 9.41 -19.23
C GLY A 106 8.14 9.31 -18.51
N PRO A 107 8.76 10.43 -18.14
CA PRO A 107 10.06 10.43 -17.46
C PRO A 107 9.95 10.31 -15.93
N VAL A 108 8.78 9.99 -15.37
CA VAL A 108 8.54 9.95 -13.91
C VAL A 108 8.22 8.54 -13.46
N LEU A 109 8.90 8.10 -12.40
CA LEU A 109 8.67 6.84 -11.71
C LEU A 109 7.79 7.07 -10.47
N PHE A 110 6.70 6.33 -10.35
CA PHE A 110 5.79 6.34 -9.21
C PHE A 110 6.02 5.11 -8.34
N VAL A 111 6.00 5.27 -7.03
CA VAL A 111 6.33 4.21 -6.06
C VAL A 111 5.37 4.29 -4.89
N THR A 112 4.63 3.23 -4.61
CA THR A 112 3.77 3.15 -3.41
C THR A 112 4.51 2.56 -2.23
N LEU A 113 4.20 3.06 -1.05
CA LEU A 113 4.82 2.70 0.21
C LEU A 113 3.73 2.47 1.27
N ASN A 114 3.71 1.32 1.91
CA ASN A 114 2.86 1.07 3.05
C ASN A 114 3.50 1.72 4.31
N VAL A 115 3.26 3.02 4.46
CA VAL A 115 3.65 3.80 5.63
C VAL A 115 2.37 4.44 6.18
N PRO A 116 1.65 3.73 7.07
CA PRO A 116 0.40 4.23 7.63
C PRO A 116 0.64 5.28 8.71
N GLY A 117 -0.34 6.15 8.93
CA GLY A 117 -0.40 7.07 10.05
C GLY A 117 -0.34 6.36 11.41
N GLY A 118 -0.76 7.07 12.45
CA GLY A 118 -0.89 6.48 13.79
C GLY A 118 0.41 5.92 14.39
N GLY A 119 1.58 6.47 13.99
CA GLY A 119 2.90 6.02 14.46
C GLY A 119 3.43 4.80 13.70
N ASN A 120 2.95 4.56 12.49
CA ASN A 120 3.48 3.52 11.59
C ASN A 120 3.56 2.12 12.23
N ASN A 121 2.58 1.79 13.07
CA ASN A 121 2.50 0.54 13.84
C ASN A 121 3.64 0.31 14.86
N ILE A 122 4.40 1.35 15.23
CA ILE A 122 5.52 1.22 16.17
C ILE A 122 4.99 1.05 17.61
N GLY A 123 5.57 0.11 18.36
CA GLY A 123 5.48 0.06 19.83
C GLY A 123 4.15 -0.36 20.43
N ARG A 124 3.14 -0.69 19.63
CA ARG A 124 1.83 -1.10 20.15
C ARG A 124 1.85 -2.48 20.82
N GLN A 125 2.66 -3.39 20.29
CA GLN A 125 2.90 -4.75 20.80
C GLN A 125 4.24 -5.27 20.25
N PRO A 126 4.88 -6.32 20.83
CA PRO A 126 6.12 -6.89 20.30
C PRO A 126 6.02 -7.32 18.83
N GLN A 127 4.90 -7.91 18.44
CA GLN A 127 4.65 -8.33 17.04
C GLN A 127 4.56 -7.14 16.08
N ALA A 128 3.93 -6.03 16.51
CA ALA A 128 3.86 -4.79 15.75
C ALA A 128 5.26 -4.19 15.50
N SER A 129 6.13 -4.24 16.50
CA SER A 129 7.52 -3.77 16.35
C SER A 129 8.33 -4.64 15.40
N ALA A 130 8.15 -5.96 15.42
CA ALA A 130 8.79 -6.89 14.48
C ALA A 130 8.30 -6.67 13.03
N GLU A 131 6.99 -6.48 12.85
CA GLU A 131 6.39 -6.15 11.55
C GLU A 131 6.96 -4.82 11.03
N PHE A 132 6.95 -3.76 11.84
CA PHE A 132 7.51 -2.47 11.49
C PHE A 132 8.98 -2.58 11.04
N ALA A 133 9.81 -3.31 11.79
CA ALA A 133 11.23 -3.50 11.44
C ALA A 133 11.39 -4.23 10.10
N SER A 134 10.63 -5.28 9.88
CA SER A 134 10.64 -6.06 8.63
C SER A 134 10.14 -5.23 7.44
N ARG A 135 8.99 -4.55 7.58
CA ARG A 135 8.44 -3.68 6.54
C ARG A 135 9.36 -2.50 6.23
N SER A 136 9.99 -1.91 7.24
CA SER A 136 10.96 -0.83 7.05
C SER A 136 12.20 -1.29 6.27
N ALA A 137 12.65 -2.53 6.47
CA ALA A 137 13.73 -3.10 5.66
C ALA A 137 13.31 -3.28 4.19
N ALA A 138 12.10 -3.80 3.96
CA ALA A 138 11.51 -3.95 2.62
C ALA A 138 11.35 -2.59 1.92
N LEU A 139 10.84 -1.58 2.63
CA LEU A 139 10.68 -0.22 2.10
C LEU A 139 12.01 0.40 1.69
N ARG A 140 13.05 0.30 2.53
CA ARG A 140 14.38 0.82 2.18
C ARG A 140 14.93 0.16 0.92
N ALA A 141 14.81 -1.15 0.79
CA ALA A 141 15.22 -1.87 -0.40
C ALA A 141 14.42 -1.42 -1.64
N TRP A 142 13.10 -1.27 -1.51
CA TRP A 142 12.22 -0.87 -2.59
C TRP A 142 12.48 0.54 -3.08
N ILE A 143 12.64 1.50 -2.17
CA ILE A 143 13.00 2.89 -2.47
C ILE A 143 14.39 2.95 -3.11
N GLY A 144 15.37 2.26 -2.54
CA GLY A 144 16.74 2.21 -3.08
C GLY A 144 16.77 1.69 -4.52
N ALA A 145 16.04 0.61 -4.80
CA ALA A 145 15.89 0.07 -6.16
C ALA A 145 15.18 1.05 -7.11
N ALA A 146 14.19 1.80 -6.63
CA ALA A 146 13.50 2.81 -7.43
C ALA A 146 14.43 3.95 -7.85
N PHE A 147 15.20 4.51 -6.92
CA PHE A 147 16.19 5.56 -7.25
C PHE A 147 17.32 5.05 -8.13
N SER A 148 17.79 3.82 -7.92
CA SER A 148 18.79 3.20 -8.79
C SER A 148 18.27 3.05 -10.23
N ARG A 149 17.02 2.59 -10.39
CA ARG A 149 16.36 2.53 -11.70
C ARG A 149 16.21 3.90 -12.35
N ALA A 150 15.71 4.88 -11.59
CA ALA A 150 15.52 6.24 -12.10
C ALA A 150 16.84 6.84 -12.62
N ARG A 151 17.93 6.64 -11.88
CA ARG A 151 19.28 7.07 -12.29
C ARG A 151 19.76 6.36 -13.55
N ALA A 152 19.63 5.03 -13.58
CA ALA A 152 20.08 4.21 -14.73
C ALA A 152 19.32 4.56 -16.02
N GLN A 153 18.03 4.88 -15.91
CA GLN A 153 17.16 5.25 -17.03
C GLN A 153 17.10 6.76 -17.29
N LYS A 154 17.84 7.56 -16.51
CA LYS A 154 17.88 9.04 -16.62
C LYS A 154 16.49 9.66 -16.53
N LEU A 155 15.65 9.15 -15.61
CA LEU A 155 14.32 9.70 -15.36
C LEU A 155 14.43 11.08 -14.69
N GLU A 156 13.42 11.91 -14.91
CA GLU A 156 13.37 13.29 -14.39
C GLU A 156 12.88 13.35 -12.95
N GLY A 157 12.13 12.32 -12.47
CA GLY A 157 11.61 12.32 -11.12
C GLY A 157 11.18 10.96 -10.60
N VAL A 158 11.12 10.88 -9.27
CA VAL A 158 10.51 9.79 -8.52
C VAL A 158 9.45 10.38 -7.60
N VAL A 159 8.22 9.87 -7.67
CA VAL A 159 7.11 10.23 -6.80
C VAL A 159 6.91 9.09 -5.80
N LEU A 160 7.08 9.37 -4.51
CA LEU A 160 6.77 8.44 -3.44
C LEU A 160 5.35 8.72 -2.92
N ILE A 161 4.53 7.69 -2.79
CA ILE A 161 3.13 7.79 -2.40
C ILE A 161 2.92 6.96 -1.15
N GLN A 162 2.46 7.60 -0.07
CA GLN A 162 2.18 6.97 1.23
C GLN A 162 1.04 7.72 1.93
N GLN A 163 0.32 7.04 2.81
CA GLN A 163 -0.80 7.65 3.53
C GLN A 163 -0.31 8.57 4.66
N ALA A 164 0.70 8.17 5.42
CA ALA A 164 1.23 9.03 6.48
C ALA A 164 1.83 10.33 5.91
N ASN A 165 1.53 11.46 6.57
CA ASN A 165 2.22 12.70 6.28
C ASN A 165 3.71 12.56 6.63
N PRO A 166 4.64 12.73 5.68
CA PRO A 166 6.06 12.72 6.00
C PRO A 166 6.37 13.98 6.81
N ASP A 167 6.96 13.78 7.99
CA ASP A 167 7.51 14.87 8.79
C ASP A 167 8.84 15.26 8.15
N LEU A 168 8.84 16.40 7.47
CA LEU A 168 9.99 16.90 6.71
C LEU A 168 10.71 18.06 7.43
N GLU A 169 10.51 18.18 8.76
CA GLU A 169 11.24 19.17 9.58
C GLU A 169 12.73 18.85 9.74
#